data_f78656b284ef1da452de05d29fd9fcea
#
_entry.id   f78656b284ef1da452de05d29fd9fcea
#
_cell.length_a   1.000
_cell.length_b   1.000
_cell.length_c   1.000
_cell.angle_alpha   90.00
_cell.angle_beta   90.00
_cell.angle_gamma   90.00
#
_symmetry.space_group_name_H-M   'P 1'
#
loop_
_entity.id
_entity.type
_entity.pdbx_description
1 polymer ?
#
loop_
_entity_poly.entity_id
_entity_poly.type
_entity_poly.pdbx_seq_one_letter_code
_entity_poly.pdbx_strand_id
1 'polypeptide(L)'
;MTIEHDPGKLGDLIVNIADAKPHQLGSGTTIRLLRYSEETGDWVLWVQMEPGATFAPHWHLGHGQYFVTKGELIYDVGSAPAGTYGYEPIGSRHAEAHCVEPTEYLFLGHGAVAYTDDAGEVRFIMNHEFLRDLHQGKDQPDISGDAVPAHEAA
;
A
#
# COMPACT_ATOMS: atom_id res chain seq x y z
N MET A 1 2.68 30.98 3.26
CA MET A 1 1.81 30.10 4.06
C MET A 1 1.75 28.76 3.38
N THR A 2 2.20 27.70 4.06
CA THR A 2 2.09 26.34 3.55
C THR A 2 0.67 25.84 3.83
N ILE A 3 -0.07 25.51 2.79
CA ILE A 3 -1.39 24.87 2.96
C ILE A 3 -1.12 23.44 3.36
N GLU A 4 -1.61 23.02 4.53
CA GLU A 4 -1.51 21.65 4.97
C GLU A 4 -2.27 20.74 4.00
N HIS A 5 -1.65 19.63 3.63
CA HIS A 5 -2.27 18.64 2.74
C HIS A 5 -3.45 17.97 3.43
N ASP A 6 -4.63 18.04 2.82
CA ASP A 6 -5.83 17.33 3.25
C ASP A 6 -6.16 16.23 2.23
N PRO A 7 -5.87 14.95 2.55
CA PRO A 7 -6.11 13.86 1.62
C PRO A 7 -7.60 13.59 1.34
N GLY A 8 -8.49 14.08 2.19
CA GLY A 8 -9.93 13.95 2.02
C GLY A 8 -10.61 15.15 1.38
N LYS A 9 -9.82 16.10 0.87
CA LYS A 9 -10.36 17.32 0.25
C LYS A 9 -11.37 17.01 -0.86
N LEU A 10 -12.51 17.67 -0.80
CA LEU A 10 -13.49 17.65 -1.89
C LEU A 10 -13.06 18.65 -2.96
N GLY A 11 -13.17 18.26 -4.23
CA GLY A 11 -12.74 19.05 -5.37
C GLY A 11 -11.32 18.75 -5.81
N ASP A 12 -10.76 19.62 -6.63
CA ASP A 12 -9.44 19.42 -7.22
C ASP A 12 -8.35 19.38 -6.15
N LEU A 13 -7.41 18.45 -6.28
CA LEU A 13 -6.30 18.28 -5.36
C LEU A 13 -4.98 18.19 -6.13
N ILE A 14 -4.02 18.98 -5.71
CA ILE A 14 -2.63 18.87 -6.13
C ILE A 14 -1.80 18.68 -4.87
N VAL A 15 -1.03 17.59 -4.82
CA VAL A 15 -0.16 17.31 -3.69
C VAL A 15 1.21 16.83 -4.18
N ASN A 16 2.28 17.42 -3.63
CA ASN A 16 3.61 16.87 -3.78
C ASN A 16 3.79 15.77 -2.74
N ILE A 17 4.35 14.65 -3.14
CA ILE A 17 4.57 13.50 -2.24
C ILE A 17 5.35 13.91 -0.99
N ALA A 18 6.34 14.81 -1.13
CA ALA A 18 7.13 15.30 -0.01
C ALA A 18 6.31 16.05 1.04
N ASP A 19 5.18 16.62 0.65
CA ASP A 19 4.29 17.39 1.54
C ASP A 19 3.24 16.50 2.24
N ALA A 20 3.08 15.26 1.81
CA ALA A 20 2.17 14.30 2.43
C ALA A 20 2.85 13.65 3.65
N LYS A 21 2.13 13.53 4.76
CA LYS A 21 2.65 13.02 6.01
C LYS A 21 2.95 11.52 5.94
N PRO A 22 4.17 11.08 6.30
CA PRO A 22 4.50 9.66 6.32
C PRO A 22 3.90 8.96 7.55
N HIS A 23 3.47 7.71 7.35
CA HIS A 23 3.02 6.81 8.40
C HIS A 23 3.64 5.43 8.20
N GLN A 24 4.16 4.84 9.27
CA GLN A 24 4.60 3.47 9.24
C GLN A 24 3.38 2.56 9.32
N LEU A 25 3.24 1.63 8.37
CA LEU A 25 2.09 0.73 8.28
C LEU A 25 2.49 -0.75 8.39
N GLY A 26 3.75 -1.03 8.53
CA GLY A 26 4.29 -2.36 8.69
C GLY A 26 5.78 -2.29 8.90
N SER A 27 6.41 -3.43 9.19
CA SER A 27 7.86 -3.50 9.33
C SER A 27 8.53 -3.16 8.01
N GLY A 28 9.29 -2.06 7.98
CA GLY A 28 9.99 -1.60 6.77
C GLY A 28 9.11 -0.94 5.71
N THR A 29 7.84 -0.70 6.00
CA THR A 29 6.92 -0.09 5.04
C THR A 29 6.37 1.23 5.58
N THR A 30 6.58 2.30 4.82
CA THR A 30 6.05 3.63 5.10
C THR A 30 5.09 4.02 3.99
N ILE A 31 3.94 4.56 4.35
CA ILE A 31 2.97 5.06 3.38
C ILE A 31 2.69 6.54 3.59
N ARG A 32 2.27 7.19 2.51
CA ARG A 32 1.73 8.54 2.53
C ARG A 32 0.38 8.50 1.84
N LEU A 33 -0.67 8.88 2.57
CA LEU A 33 -2.02 8.95 2.01
C LEU A 33 -2.15 10.23 1.19
N LEU A 34 -2.20 10.09 -0.14
CA LEU A 34 -2.30 11.24 -1.03
C LEU A 34 -3.73 11.71 -1.19
N ARG A 35 -4.67 10.78 -1.29
CA ARG A 35 -6.11 11.06 -1.44
C ARG A 35 -6.95 9.88 -0.97
N TYR A 36 -8.10 10.16 -0.41
CA TYR A 36 -9.19 9.20 -0.24
C TYR A 36 -10.54 9.88 -0.54
N SER A 37 -11.54 9.07 -0.87
CA SER A 37 -12.90 9.55 -1.14
C SER A 37 -13.91 8.78 -0.30
N GLU A 38 -14.70 9.53 0.50
CA GLU A 38 -15.83 8.97 1.22
C GLU A 38 -16.98 8.57 0.28
N GLU A 39 -17.04 9.19 -0.91
CA GLU A 39 -18.10 8.93 -1.88
C GLU A 39 -17.87 7.62 -2.66
N THR A 40 -16.65 7.39 -3.10
CA THR A 40 -16.31 6.25 -3.98
C THR A 40 -15.60 5.12 -3.28
N GLY A 41 -15.00 5.38 -2.11
CA GLY A 41 -14.13 4.44 -1.42
C GLY A 41 -12.74 4.31 -2.04
N ASP A 42 -12.40 5.14 -3.02
CA ASP A 42 -11.08 5.16 -3.63
C ASP A 42 -10.03 5.75 -2.68
N TRP A 43 -8.80 5.31 -2.85
CA TRP A 43 -7.66 5.85 -2.12
C TRP A 43 -6.38 5.74 -2.93
N VAL A 44 -5.45 6.64 -2.66
CA VAL A 44 -4.16 6.70 -3.35
C VAL A 44 -3.05 6.80 -2.31
N LEU A 45 -2.10 5.87 -2.40
CA LEU A 45 -0.93 5.81 -1.53
C LEU A 45 0.36 6.01 -2.30
N TRP A 46 1.30 6.72 -1.69
CA TRP A 46 2.70 6.57 -2.00
C TRP A 46 3.30 5.56 -1.03
N VAL A 47 3.93 4.50 -1.54
CA VAL A 47 4.47 3.40 -0.74
C VAL A 47 5.98 3.38 -0.85
N GLN A 48 6.67 3.28 0.30
CA GLN A 48 8.11 3.14 0.40
C GLN A 48 8.41 1.88 1.21
N MET A 49 9.15 0.96 0.61
CA MET A 49 9.55 -0.30 1.22
C MET A 49 11.07 -0.36 1.38
N GLU A 50 11.53 -0.64 2.59
CA GLU A 50 12.93 -0.96 2.85
C GLU A 50 13.26 -2.37 2.36
N PRO A 51 14.55 -2.67 2.06
CA PRO A 51 14.95 -4.03 1.69
C PRO A 51 14.47 -5.07 2.70
N GLY A 52 13.85 -6.12 2.23
CA GLY A 52 13.28 -7.18 3.07
C GLY A 52 11.89 -6.91 3.61
N ALA A 53 11.31 -5.75 3.35
CA ALA A 53 9.91 -5.48 3.71
C ALA A 53 8.96 -6.41 2.96
N THR A 54 7.88 -6.80 3.63
CA THR A 54 6.91 -7.75 3.10
C THR A 54 5.49 -7.26 3.33
N PHE A 55 4.56 -7.71 2.49
CA PHE A 55 3.13 -7.65 2.77
C PHE A 55 2.59 -9.03 3.09
N ALA A 56 1.75 -9.12 4.12
CA ALA A 56 1.05 -10.35 4.48
C ALA A 56 0.09 -10.80 3.38
N PRO A 57 -0.33 -12.07 3.40
CA PRO A 57 -1.35 -12.54 2.49
C PRO A 57 -2.60 -11.66 2.52
N HIS A 58 -3.11 -11.35 1.33
CA HIS A 58 -4.26 -10.46 1.20
C HIS A 58 -5.08 -10.75 -0.05
N TRP A 59 -6.29 -10.23 -0.04
CA TRP A 59 -7.28 -10.42 -1.09
C TRP A 59 -7.86 -9.06 -1.48
N HIS A 60 -7.81 -8.74 -2.77
CA HIS A 60 -8.38 -7.50 -3.30
C HIS A 60 -9.90 -7.64 -3.47
N LEU A 61 -10.66 -6.96 -2.62
CA LEU A 61 -12.11 -6.84 -2.75
C LEU A 61 -12.48 -5.76 -3.76
N GLY A 62 -11.66 -4.73 -3.89
CA GLY A 62 -11.68 -3.76 -4.97
C GLY A 62 -10.40 -3.90 -5.80
N HIS A 63 -10.45 -3.51 -7.07
CA HIS A 63 -9.25 -3.58 -7.90
C HIS A 63 -8.20 -2.56 -7.47
N GLY A 64 -6.93 -2.85 -7.78
CA GLY A 64 -5.81 -1.96 -7.54
C GLY A 64 -4.98 -1.75 -8.79
N GLN A 65 -4.32 -0.62 -8.84
CA GLN A 65 -3.34 -0.31 -9.87
C GLN A 65 -2.11 0.28 -9.21
N TYR A 66 -0.93 0.02 -9.77
CA TYR A 66 0.27 0.62 -9.24
C TYR A 66 1.27 0.96 -10.35
N PHE A 67 2.16 1.87 -10.03
CA PHE A 67 3.29 2.24 -10.88
C PHE A 67 4.55 2.32 -10.03
N VAL A 68 5.54 1.45 -10.34
CA VAL A 68 6.82 1.39 -9.63
C VAL A 68 7.76 2.44 -10.20
N THR A 69 8.30 3.30 -9.34
CA THR A 69 9.22 4.37 -9.72
C THR A 69 10.66 4.10 -9.32
N LYS A 70 10.88 3.21 -8.33
CA LYS A 70 12.20 2.87 -7.81
C LYS A 70 12.19 1.45 -7.29
N GLY A 71 13.28 0.72 -7.49
CA GLY A 71 13.44 -0.63 -6.99
C GLY A 71 12.64 -1.65 -7.77
N GLU A 72 12.16 -2.68 -7.08
CA GLU A 72 11.42 -3.79 -7.67
C GLU A 72 10.46 -4.39 -6.65
N LEU A 73 9.18 -4.43 -6.97
CA LEU A 73 8.18 -5.14 -6.20
C LEU A 73 8.07 -6.58 -6.73
N ILE A 74 8.17 -7.57 -5.83
CA ILE A 74 8.16 -8.99 -6.18
C ILE A 74 7.01 -9.66 -5.45
N TYR A 75 6.17 -10.40 -6.18
CA TYR A 75 5.09 -11.19 -5.60
C TYR A 75 4.75 -12.38 -6.51
N ASP A 76 3.77 -13.19 -6.13
CA ASP A 76 3.45 -14.47 -6.79
C ASP A 76 3.11 -14.36 -8.28
N VAL A 77 2.70 -13.19 -8.75
CA VAL A 77 2.42 -12.93 -10.18
C VAL A 77 3.71 -12.70 -10.98
N GLY A 78 4.73 -12.14 -10.36
CA GLY A 78 6.00 -11.83 -11.02
C GLY A 78 6.76 -10.68 -10.38
N SER A 79 7.68 -10.11 -11.12
CA SER A 79 8.52 -9.00 -10.71
C SER A 79 8.13 -7.71 -11.43
N ALA A 80 8.06 -6.62 -10.68
CA ALA A 80 7.73 -5.29 -11.18
C ALA A 80 8.87 -4.31 -10.88
N PRO A 81 9.87 -4.20 -11.75
CA PRO A 81 10.94 -3.21 -11.59
C PRO A 81 10.45 -1.78 -11.87
N ALA A 82 11.30 -0.80 -11.56
CA ALA A 82 11.01 0.61 -11.86
C ALA A 82 10.56 0.80 -13.32
N GLY A 83 9.49 1.58 -13.52
CA GLY A 83 8.86 1.78 -14.83
C GLY A 83 7.74 0.79 -15.15
N THR A 84 7.37 -0.07 -14.21
CA THR A 84 6.32 -1.08 -14.41
C THR A 84 4.97 -0.57 -13.92
N TYR A 85 3.95 -0.75 -14.76
CA TYR A 85 2.54 -0.64 -14.39
C TYR A 85 2.00 -2.01 -14.02
N GLY A 86 1.27 -2.09 -12.90
CA GLY A 86 0.58 -3.30 -12.46
C GLY A 86 -0.91 -3.09 -12.29
N TYR A 87 -1.67 -4.14 -12.55
CA TYR A 87 -3.11 -4.17 -12.33
C TYR A 87 -3.48 -5.42 -11.54
N GLU A 88 -4.23 -5.22 -10.47
CA GLU A 88 -4.70 -6.27 -9.58
C GLU A 88 -6.24 -6.29 -9.59
N PRO A 89 -6.85 -7.25 -10.30
CA PRO A 89 -8.31 -7.26 -10.48
C PRO A 89 -9.06 -7.59 -9.18
N ILE A 90 -10.36 -7.32 -9.17
CA ILE A 90 -11.26 -7.75 -8.09
C ILE A 90 -11.13 -9.26 -7.91
N GLY A 91 -10.96 -9.70 -6.68
CA GLY A 91 -10.79 -11.10 -6.33
C GLY A 91 -9.36 -11.62 -6.42
N SER A 92 -8.41 -10.79 -6.86
CA SER A 92 -6.99 -11.16 -6.86
C SER A 92 -6.49 -11.44 -5.45
N ARG A 93 -5.78 -12.56 -5.27
CA ARG A 93 -5.20 -12.98 -4.00
C ARG A 93 -3.69 -13.12 -4.13
N HIS A 94 -2.99 -12.61 -3.12
CA HIS A 94 -1.54 -12.70 -3.06
C HIS A 94 -1.13 -13.37 -1.74
N ALA A 95 -0.25 -14.36 -1.84
CA ALA A 95 0.28 -15.04 -0.67
C ALA A 95 1.25 -14.14 0.09
N GLU A 96 2.08 -13.41 -0.64
CA GLU A 96 3.08 -12.50 -0.09
C GLU A 96 3.63 -11.59 -1.18
N ALA A 97 4.03 -10.38 -0.79
CA ALA A 97 4.80 -9.48 -1.64
C ALA A 97 6.02 -8.99 -0.85
N HIS A 98 7.13 -8.75 -1.53
CA HIS A 98 8.37 -8.29 -0.89
C HIS A 98 9.23 -7.46 -1.85
N CYS A 99 10.32 -6.90 -1.33
CA CYS A 99 11.38 -6.28 -2.12
C CYS A 99 12.75 -6.63 -1.54
N VAL A 100 13.79 -6.61 -2.38
CA VAL A 100 15.18 -6.89 -1.99
C VAL A 100 16.04 -5.63 -1.96
N GLU A 101 15.56 -4.55 -2.54
CA GLU A 101 16.19 -3.23 -2.57
C GLU A 101 15.17 -2.16 -2.21
N PRO A 102 15.60 -0.91 -1.88
CA PRO A 102 14.64 0.15 -1.60
C PRO A 102 13.68 0.32 -2.77
N THR A 103 12.37 0.21 -2.49
CA THR A 103 11.32 0.20 -3.52
C THR A 103 10.28 1.25 -3.21
N GLU A 104 9.89 1.99 -4.25
CA GLU A 104 8.87 3.04 -4.15
C GLU A 104 7.88 2.90 -5.29
N TYR A 105 6.59 3.05 -4.97
CA TYR A 105 5.54 3.01 -5.98
C TYR A 105 4.29 3.79 -5.57
N LEU A 106 3.55 4.22 -6.59
CA LEU A 106 2.23 4.79 -6.43
C LEU A 106 1.20 3.66 -6.50
N PHE A 107 0.28 3.59 -5.53
CA PHE A 107 -0.81 2.61 -5.52
C PHE A 107 -2.16 3.32 -5.51
N LEU A 108 -3.02 2.93 -6.44
CA LEU A 108 -4.39 3.42 -6.56
C LEU A 108 -5.36 2.28 -6.21
N GLY A 109 -6.02 2.39 -5.07
CA GLY A 109 -7.00 1.41 -4.59
C GLY A 109 -8.42 1.84 -4.90
N HIS A 110 -9.20 0.95 -5.48
CA HIS A 110 -10.59 1.19 -5.82
C HIS A 110 -11.52 0.31 -4.99
N GLY A 111 -11.29 0.29 -3.68
CA GLY A 111 -12.04 -0.50 -2.73
C GLY A 111 -11.15 -1.13 -1.66
N ALA A 112 -11.68 -2.10 -0.94
CA ALA A 112 -11.02 -2.69 0.20
C ALA A 112 -10.02 -3.80 -0.17
N VAL A 113 -9.07 -4.01 0.74
CA VAL A 113 -8.14 -5.15 0.73
C VAL A 113 -8.33 -5.90 2.04
N ALA A 114 -8.63 -7.20 1.96
CA ALA A 114 -8.75 -8.06 3.11
C ALA A 114 -7.41 -8.75 3.39
N TYR A 115 -6.83 -8.49 4.55
CA TYR A 115 -5.63 -9.18 5.02
C TYR A 115 -6.03 -10.45 5.74
N THR A 116 -5.35 -11.55 5.42
CA THR A 116 -5.70 -12.88 5.92
C THR A 116 -4.55 -13.48 6.73
N ASP A 117 -4.88 -14.50 7.54
CA ASP A 117 -3.91 -15.35 8.21
C ASP A 117 -3.52 -16.55 7.32
N ASP A 118 -2.66 -17.43 7.83
CA ASP A 118 -2.20 -18.62 7.12
C ASP A 118 -3.33 -19.62 6.81
N ALA A 119 -4.42 -19.57 7.56
CA ALA A 119 -5.61 -20.38 7.32
C ALA A 119 -6.57 -19.77 6.30
N GLY A 120 -6.27 -18.54 5.84
CA GLY A 120 -7.11 -17.81 4.89
C GLY A 120 -8.27 -17.04 5.53
N GLU A 121 -8.29 -16.98 6.87
CA GLU A 121 -9.30 -16.21 7.59
C GLU A 121 -8.96 -14.71 7.58
N VAL A 122 -9.98 -13.86 7.44
CA VAL A 122 -9.79 -12.41 7.41
C VAL A 122 -9.39 -11.91 8.80
N ARG A 123 -8.25 -11.25 8.87
CA ARG A 123 -7.75 -10.60 10.09
C ARG A 123 -8.28 -9.18 10.23
N PHE A 124 -8.24 -8.41 9.16
CA PHE A 124 -8.75 -7.04 9.10
C PHE A 124 -8.95 -6.60 7.66
N ILE A 125 -9.69 -5.52 7.49
CA ILE A 125 -9.96 -4.88 6.21
C ILE A 125 -9.25 -3.54 6.15
N MET A 126 -8.44 -3.32 5.11
CA MET A 126 -7.86 -2.01 4.79
C MET A 126 -8.70 -1.36 3.69
N ASN A 127 -9.30 -0.23 4.00
CA ASN A 127 -10.10 0.57 3.07
C ASN A 127 -9.80 2.06 3.27
N HIS A 128 -10.56 2.94 2.63
CA HIS A 128 -10.39 4.38 2.78
C HIS A 128 -10.56 4.86 4.22
N GLU A 129 -11.46 4.25 5.00
CA GLU A 129 -11.66 4.60 6.42
C GLU A 129 -10.46 4.21 7.28
N PHE A 130 -9.91 3.03 7.05
CA PHE A 130 -8.67 2.56 7.70
C PHE A 130 -7.53 3.56 7.47
N LEU A 131 -7.35 4.00 6.23
CA LEU A 131 -6.27 4.91 5.85
C LEU A 131 -6.52 6.34 6.36
N ARG A 132 -7.77 6.81 6.33
CA ARG A 132 -8.16 8.07 6.97
C ARG A 132 -7.81 8.06 8.46
N ASP A 133 -8.18 6.99 9.16
CA ASP A 133 -7.96 6.86 10.59
C ASP A 133 -6.47 6.81 10.92
N LEU A 134 -5.69 6.09 10.13
CA LEU A 134 -4.22 6.08 10.26
C LEU A 134 -3.64 7.50 10.08
N HIS A 135 -4.10 8.22 9.07
CA HIS A 135 -3.66 9.59 8.81
C HIS A 135 -3.99 10.53 9.99
N GLN A 136 -5.10 10.28 10.68
CA GLN A 136 -5.52 11.05 11.86
C GLN A 136 -4.78 10.62 13.15
N GLY A 137 -3.85 9.68 13.07
CA GLY A 137 -3.02 9.24 14.20
C GLY A 137 -3.59 8.07 14.99
N LYS A 138 -4.63 7.40 14.49
CA LYS A 138 -5.14 6.18 15.12
C LYS A 138 -4.29 4.98 14.74
N ASP A 139 -3.99 4.12 15.71
CA ASP A 139 -3.25 2.89 15.48
C ASP A 139 -4.04 1.93 14.59
N GLN A 140 -3.33 1.29 13.66
CA GLN A 140 -3.90 0.31 12.76
C GLN A 140 -3.08 -1.00 12.78
N PRO A 141 -3.70 -2.14 12.45
CA PRO A 141 -2.99 -3.41 12.34
C PRO A 141 -1.81 -3.35 11.38
N ASP A 142 -0.77 -4.12 11.67
CA ASP A 142 0.42 -4.29 10.83
C ASP A 142 0.07 -5.12 9.60
N ILE A 143 0.43 -4.61 8.41
CA ILE A 143 0.18 -5.28 7.12
C ILE A 143 1.35 -6.15 6.66
N SER A 144 2.46 -6.19 7.42
CA SER A 144 3.63 -6.99 7.06
C SER A 144 3.36 -8.49 7.17
N GLY A 145 3.98 -9.23 6.27
CA GLY A 145 4.13 -10.68 6.38
C GLY A 145 5.38 -11.04 7.17
N ASP A 146 5.74 -12.30 7.15
CA ASP A 146 6.99 -12.78 7.72
C ASP A 146 8.19 -12.22 6.93
N ALA A 147 9.29 -11.90 7.63
CA ALA A 147 10.48 -11.40 6.99
C ALA A 147 11.06 -12.43 6.00
N VAL A 148 11.40 -11.97 4.80
CA VAL A 148 12.07 -12.81 3.81
C VAL A 148 13.52 -13.01 4.23
N PRO A 149 14.01 -14.27 4.34
CA PRO A 149 15.42 -14.52 4.65
C PRO A 149 16.35 -13.89 3.61
N ALA A 150 17.50 -13.38 4.06
CA ALA A 150 18.42 -12.67 3.18
C ALA A 150 18.88 -13.47 1.95
N HIS A 151 18.98 -14.81 2.06
CA HIS A 151 19.37 -15.68 0.95
C HIS A 151 18.25 -15.89 -0.07
N GLU A 152 16.99 -15.68 0.31
CA GLU A 152 15.84 -15.72 -0.60
C GLU A 152 15.56 -14.34 -1.21
N ALA A 153 16.00 -13.29 -0.54
CA ALA A 153 15.85 -11.91 -0.99
C ALA A 153 16.88 -11.50 -2.06
N ALA A 154 17.93 -12.29 -2.25
CA ALA A 154 19.02 -11.98 -3.19
C ALA A 154 18.69 -12.33 -4.65
#